data_074a462b91322bdca47d68f458a74fe7
#
_entry.id   074a462b91322bdca47d68f458a74fe7
#
_cell.length_a   1.000
_cell.length_b   1.000
_cell.length_c   1.000
_cell.angle_alpha   90.00
_cell.angle_beta   90.00
_cell.angle_gamma   90.00
#
_symmetry.space_group_name_H-M   'P 1'
#
loop_
_entity.id
_entity.type
_entity.pdbx_description
1 polymer ?
#
loop_
_entity_poly.entity_id
_entity_poly.type
_entity_poly.pdbx_seq_one_letter_code
_entity_poly.pdbx_strand_id
1 'polypeptide(L)'
;MIDKFKNIFAIPELRRRILFTLGVLICVRLGAHIPIPGIDGDALAAAFQGMQNTLFGLYNLFAGGAFEKATLFALGIMPYISASIIIQLMSTVVPYFQRLQKEGEAGRKKITQVTRYLTVLISSMQAYGIVAIFLPSMSAGGQSVVINPGFGFIFTGMVSLVTGTILLMWMGERITERGIGNGISLIIMVGIVSLVPNVIVTEITLISEGVRGILSEVILLGIMFAVIAFVVLLTQGTRKIPVSYAKRVVGRKVYGGQSTHIPLKVNTAGVMPIIFAQSIMFIPSTIATFFNESEFMQGVMRWFSFDHPFYWFVFGLMIVFFTYFYTAIAFDPTQVSQQMKQHGGFIPGIRPGKKTAEYIDNILSRVTLPGSFALAFVAIFPYILMQTMDISYDLASFFGGTSLLIIVGVALDTLQQIESHLMSRHYDGFLSKGKIRGRRRM
;
A
#
# COMPACT_ATOMS: atom_id res chain seq x y z
N MET A 1 -28.07 1.52 1.16
CA MET A 1 -26.77 1.84 0.52
C MET A 1 -26.88 3.03 -0.42
N ILE A 2 -27.85 3.08 -1.31
CA ILE A 2 -28.05 4.17 -2.30
C ILE A 2 -28.17 5.56 -1.63
N ASP A 3 -28.89 5.65 -0.50
CA ASP A 3 -29.03 6.91 0.24
C ASP A 3 -27.72 7.40 0.87
N LYS A 4 -26.83 6.48 1.29
CA LYS A 4 -25.48 6.85 1.77
C LYS A 4 -24.65 7.46 0.64
N PHE A 5 -24.69 6.87 -0.57
CA PHE A 5 -24.00 7.42 -1.75
C PHE A 5 -24.56 8.80 -2.17
N LYS A 6 -25.87 8.97 -2.13
CA LYS A 6 -26.51 10.26 -2.43
C LYS A 6 -26.07 11.36 -1.46
N ASN A 7 -25.93 11.01 -0.18
CA ASN A 7 -25.46 11.92 0.86
C ASN A 7 -23.96 12.29 0.72
N ILE A 8 -23.11 11.38 0.21
CA ILE A 8 -21.70 11.65 -0.07
C ILE A 8 -21.55 12.79 -1.09
N PHE A 9 -22.33 12.75 -2.18
CA PHE A 9 -22.29 13.78 -3.22
C PHE A 9 -23.04 15.05 -2.84
N ALA A 10 -23.90 15.02 -1.82
CA ALA A 10 -24.62 16.19 -1.32
C ALA A 10 -23.71 17.16 -0.54
N ILE A 11 -22.57 16.70 -0.01
CA ILE A 11 -21.63 17.53 0.74
C ILE A 11 -20.60 18.13 -0.24
N PRO A 12 -20.60 19.47 -0.47
CA PRO A 12 -19.77 20.10 -1.51
C PRO A 12 -18.26 19.88 -1.29
N GLU A 13 -17.79 19.90 -0.05
CA GLU A 13 -16.38 19.71 0.29
C GLU A 13 -15.92 18.27 -0.02
N LEU A 14 -16.71 17.28 0.39
CA LEU A 14 -16.41 15.87 0.16
C LEU A 14 -16.44 15.55 -1.34
N ARG A 15 -17.44 16.07 -2.06
CA ARG A 15 -17.53 15.96 -3.52
C ARG A 15 -16.29 16.55 -4.20
N ARG A 16 -15.82 17.74 -3.78
CA ARG A 16 -14.63 18.37 -4.35
C ARG A 16 -13.38 17.53 -4.12
N ARG A 17 -13.20 16.93 -2.93
CA ARG A 17 -12.08 16.05 -2.60
C ARG A 17 -12.10 14.77 -3.43
N ILE A 18 -13.28 14.13 -3.58
CA ILE A 18 -13.45 12.93 -4.40
C ILE A 18 -13.13 13.23 -5.86
N LEU A 19 -13.72 14.30 -6.43
CA LEU A 19 -13.47 14.67 -7.83
C LEU A 19 -12.01 15.02 -8.09
N PHE A 20 -11.34 15.69 -7.13
CA PHE A 20 -9.91 15.95 -7.22
C PHE A 20 -9.10 14.67 -7.25
N THR A 21 -9.39 13.72 -6.34
CA THR A 21 -8.71 12.41 -6.29
C THR A 21 -8.90 11.65 -7.60
N LEU A 22 -10.13 11.55 -8.11
CA LEU A 22 -10.42 10.88 -9.38
C LEU A 22 -9.72 11.56 -10.55
N GLY A 23 -9.72 12.89 -10.61
CA GLY A 23 -9.03 13.65 -11.66
C GLY A 23 -7.52 13.37 -11.70
N VAL A 24 -6.86 13.36 -10.53
CA VAL A 24 -5.43 13.02 -10.46
C VAL A 24 -5.17 11.56 -10.84
N LEU A 25 -6.02 10.62 -10.41
CA LEU A 25 -5.89 9.20 -10.79
C LEU A 25 -6.07 8.99 -12.30
N ILE A 26 -6.96 9.73 -12.96
CA ILE A 26 -7.08 9.71 -14.44
C ILE A 26 -5.78 10.23 -15.08
N CYS A 27 -5.19 11.32 -14.57
CA CYS A 27 -3.91 11.81 -15.08
C CYS A 27 -2.78 10.77 -14.93
N VAL A 28 -2.74 10.05 -13.79
CA VAL A 28 -1.78 8.95 -13.58
C VAL A 28 -1.99 7.86 -14.63
N ARG A 29 -3.21 7.49 -14.95
CA ARG A 29 -3.48 6.47 -15.97
C ARG A 29 -3.12 6.91 -17.38
N LEU A 30 -3.39 8.17 -17.74
CA LEU A 30 -2.99 8.73 -19.03
C LEU A 30 -1.46 8.72 -19.20
N GLY A 31 -0.71 9.11 -18.17
CA GLY A 31 0.76 9.09 -18.21
C GLY A 31 1.37 7.69 -18.27
N ALA A 32 0.65 6.67 -17.78
CA ALA A 32 1.06 5.27 -17.90
C ALA A 32 0.95 4.69 -19.33
N HIS A 33 0.47 5.49 -20.31
CA HIS A 33 0.39 5.12 -21.73
C HIS A 33 1.33 5.96 -22.61
N ILE A 34 2.12 6.86 -22.04
CA ILE A 34 3.07 7.67 -22.79
C ILE A 34 4.41 6.93 -22.87
N PRO A 35 4.79 6.34 -24.02
CA PRO A 35 6.04 5.58 -24.14
C PRO A 35 7.26 6.50 -24.12
N ILE A 36 8.39 5.96 -23.67
CA ILE A 36 9.69 6.63 -23.75
C ILE A 36 10.15 6.63 -25.22
N PRO A 37 10.60 7.76 -25.77
CA PRO A 37 11.07 7.82 -27.15
C PRO A 37 12.31 6.95 -27.39
N GLY A 38 12.36 6.28 -28.54
CA GLY A 38 13.49 5.44 -28.95
C GLY A 38 13.38 3.96 -28.59
N ILE A 39 12.21 3.50 -28.14
CA ILE A 39 11.90 2.10 -27.83
C ILE A 39 10.89 1.57 -28.83
N ASP A 40 11.14 0.36 -29.33
CA ASP A 40 10.18 -0.40 -30.12
C ASP A 40 9.21 -1.13 -29.16
N GLY A 41 7.93 -0.67 -29.13
CA GLY A 41 6.92 -1.19 -28.22
C GLY A 41 6.55 -2.64 -28.50
N ASP A 42 6.52 -3.05 -29.79
CA ASP A 42 6.13 -4.41 -30.16
C ASP A 42 7.24 -5.41 -29.83
N ALA A 43 8.50 -5.06 -30.09
CA ALA A 43 9.66 -5.85 -29.71
C ALA A 43 9.77 -5.99 -28.19
N LEU A 44 9.49 -4.91 -27.45
CA LEU A 44 9.49 -4.93 -25.98
C LEU A 44 8.39 -5.83 -25.43
N ALA A 45 7.16 -5.72 -25.93
CA ALA A 45 6.04 -6.56 -25.49
C ALA A 45 6.32 -8.05 -25.72
N ALA A 46 6.88 -8.40 -26.88
CA ALA A 46 7.28 -9.77 -27.18
C ALA A 46 8.40 -10.29 -26.27
N ALA A 47 9.42 -9.47 -25.99
CA ALA A 47 10.49 -9.81 -25.06
C ALA A 47 9.99 -9.97 -23.61
N PHE A 48 9.01 -9.17 -23.21
CA PHE A 48 8.47 -9.17 -21.86
C PHE A 48 7.58 -10.38 -21.55
N GLN A 49 6.93 -10.98 -22.57
CA GLN A 49 6.11 -12.20 -22.40
C GLN A 49 6.89 -13.35 -21.75
N GLY A 50 8.19 -13.49 -22.06
CA GLY A 50 9.07 -14.49 -21.44
C GLY A 50 9.48 -14.16 -20.00
N MET A 51 9.21 -12.94 -19.50
CA MET A 51 9.65 -12.47 -18.20
C MET A 51 8.50 -12.24 -17.20
N GLN A 52 7.26 -12.52 -17.57
CA GLN A 52 6.08 -12.32 -16.71
C GLN A 52 6.19 -13.10 -15.39
N ASN A 53 6.72 -14.32 -15.43
CA ASN A 53 6.92 -15.17 -14.25
C ASN A 53 8.17 -14.81 -13.42
N THR A 54 8.75 -13.63 -13.63
CA THR A 54 9.91 -13.15 -12.87
C THR A 54 9.54 -11.98 -11.96
N LEU A 55 10.49 -11.51 -11.14
CA LEU A 55 10.32 -10.30 -10.33
C LEU A 55 9.93 -9.06 -11.16
N PHE A 56 10.29 -9.03 -12.45
CA PHE A 56 9.87 -7.97 -13.37
C PHE A 56 8.35 -7.98 -13.66
N GLY A 57 7.71 -9.15 -13.68
CA GLY A 57 6.25 -9.27 -13.79
C GLY A 57 5.55 -8.61 -12.59
N LEU A 58 6.00 -8.87 -11.35
CA LEU A 58 5.48 -8.16 -10.17
C LEU A 58 5.74 -6.65 -10.24
N TYR A 59 6.92 -6.25 -10.70
CA TYR A 59 7.21 -4.82 -10.88
C TYR A 59 6.20 -4.18 -11.84
N ASN A 60 5.91 -4.85 -12.96
CA ASN A 60 4.91 -4.43 -13.94
C ASN A 60 3.51 -4.31 -13.32
N LEU A 61 3.14 -5.25 -12.45
CA LEU A 61 1.86 -5.23 -11.74
C LEU A 61 1.71 -3.99 -10.84
N PHE A 62 2.74 -3.62 -10.07
CA PHE A 62 2.73 -2.41 -9.26
C PHE A 62 2.79 -1.13 -10.09
N ALA A 63 3.46 -1.16 -11.23
CA ALA A 63 3.46 -0.07 -12.20
C ALA A 63 2.16 0.00 -13.03
N GLY A 64 1.25 -0.99 -12.88
CA GLY A 64 -0.03 -1.05 -13.59
C GLY A 64 0.11 -1.22 -15.10
N GLY A 65 1.07 -2.07 -15.54
CA GLY A 65 1.36 -2.33 -16.97
C GLY A 65 2.25 -1.27 -17.62
N ALA A 66 2.71 -0.27 -16.85
CA ALA A 66 3.54 0.80 -17.38
C ALA A 66 4.98 0.36 -17.70
N PHE A 67 5.49 -0.66 -16.99
CA PHE A 67 6.84 -1.18 -17.17
C PHE A 67 6.97 -1.98 -18.49
N GLU A 68 6.02 -2.85 -18.78
CA GLU A 68 5.94 -3.65 -20.02
C GLU A 68 5.91 -2.78 -21.28
N LYS A 69 5.30 -1.59 -21.19
CA LYS A 69 5.22 -0.62 -22.30
C LYS A 69 6.34 0.41 -22.28
N ALA A 70 7.32 0.30 -21.36
CA ALA A 70 8.38 1.27 -21.13
C ALA A 70 7.88 2.71 -21.17
N THR A 71 6.86 3.01 -20.40
CA THR A 71 6.25 4.35 -20.36
C THR A 71 6.98 5.28 -19.39
N LEU A 72 6.59 6.55 -19.41
CA LEU A 72 7.08 7.56 -18.49
C LEU A 72 6.98 7.12 -17.01
N PHE A 73 5.95 6.34 -16.67
CA PHE A 73 5.71 5.81 -15.33
C PHE A 73 6.20 4.37 -15.13
N ALA A 74 7.09 3.88 -15.97
CA ALA A 74 7.59 2.50 -15.88
C ALA A 74 8.24 2.18 -14.54
N LEU A 75 9.00 3.09 -13.93
CA LEU A 75 9.52 2.92 -12.56
C LEU A 75 8.42 2.94 -11.48
N GLY A 76 7.24 3.44 -11.80
CA GLY A 76 6.14 3.57 -10.87
C GLY A 76 6.50 4.42 -9.65
N ILE A 77 5.89 4.08 -8.51
CA ILE A 77 6.12 4.75 -7.23
C ILE A 77 7.12 4.00 -6.34
N MET A 78 7.67 2.87 -6.83
CA MET A 78 8.56 2.00 -6.04
C MET A 78 9.81 2.70 -5.50
N PRO A 79 10.52 3.57 -6.26
CA PRO A 79 11.69 4.31 -5.73
C PRO A 79 11.33 5.19 -4.52
N TYR A 80 10.14 5.80 -4.53
CA TYR A 80 9.66 6.60 -3.41
C TYR A 80 9.33 5.73 -2.18
N ILE A 81 8.71 4.57 -2.40
CA ILE A 81 8.41 3.64 -1.30
C ILE A 81 9.71 3.19 -0.65
N SER A 82 10.71 2.78 -1.45
CA SER A 82 12.03 2.37 -0.95
C SER A 82 12.71 3.50 -0.16
N ALA A 83 12.67 4.73 -0.66
CA ALA A 83 13.20 5.90 0.03
C ALA A 83 12.46 6.15 1.36
N SER A 84 11.14 6.05 1.36
CA SER A 84 10.30 6.25 2.55
C SER A 84 10.60 5.21 3.63
N ILE A 85 10.79 3.94 3.23
CA ILE A 85 11.15 2.85 4.15
C ILE A 85 12.51 3.13 4.79
N ILE A 86 13.53 3.47 3.97
CA ILE A 86 14.87 3.77 4.46
C ILE A 86 14.82 4.90 5.49
N ILE A 87 14.14 6.00 5.18
CA ILE A 87 14.03 7.13 6.10
C ILE A 87 13.24 6.77 7.35
N GLN A 88 12.19 5.94 7.24
CA GLN A 88 11.41 5.50 8.38
C GLN A 88 12.22 4.57 9.30
N LEU A 89 13.01 3.65 8.76
CA LEU A 89 13.95 2.84 9.52
C LEU A 89 15.03 3.71 10.19
N MET A 90 15.62 4.64 9.44
CA MET A 90 16.59 5.59 10.00
C MET A 90 16.01 6.45 11.11
N SER A 91 14.74 6.79 11.03
CA SER A 91 14.06 7.56 12.08
C SER A 91 13.92 6.83 13.41
N THR A 92 14.04 5.50 13.39
CA THR A 92 14.04 4.67 14.60
C THR A 92 15.44 4.52 15.21
N VAL A 93 16.49 4.52 14.37
CA VAL A 93 17.87 4.22 14.79
C VAL A 93 18.69 5.50 14.97
N VAL A 94 18.54 6.48 14.07
CA VAL A 94 19.40 7.67 14.04
C VAL A 94 18.83 8.79 14.89
N PRO A 95 19.56 9.29 15.93
CA PRO A 95 19.06 10.31 16.85
C PRO A 95 18.64 11.61 16.19
N TYR A 96 19.25 11.97 15.06
CA TYR A 96 18.88 13.15 14.28
C TYR A 96 17.44 13.08 13.78
N PHE A 97 17.05 11.96 13.15
CA PHE A 97 15.69 11.78 12.65
C PHE A 97 14.67 11.61 13.77
N GLN A 98 15.07 11.00 14.90
CA GLN A 98 14.23 10.91 16.11
C GLN A 98 13.88 12.29 16.66
N ARG A 99 14.83 13.23 16.66
CA ARG A 99 14.59 14.63 17.08
C ARG A 99 13.62 15.32 16.13
N LEU A 100 13.82 15.15 14.81
CA LEU A 100 12.91 15.71 13.80
C LEU A 100 11.47 15.20 13.97
N GLN A 101 11.27 13.93 14.30
CA GLN A 101 9.92 13.41 14.60
C GLN A 101 9.25 14.10 15.77
N LYS A 102 10.03 14.47 16.80
CA LYS A 102 9.52 15.18 17.99
C LYS A 102 9.25 16.67 17.74
N GLU A 103 9.82 17.28 16.71
CA GLU A 103 9.59 18.68 16.32
C GLU A 103 8.19 18.94 15.69
N GLY A 104 7.34 17.91 15.55
CA GLY A 104 5.98 18.05 15.03
C GLY A 104 5.96 18.32 13.51
N GLU A 105 5.14 19.30 13.06
CA GLU A 105 4.96 19.56 11.62
C GLU A 105 6.24 20.04 10.91
N ALA A 106 7.06 20.85 11.56
CA ALA A 106 8.30 21.35 10.98
C ALA A 106 9.29 20.22 10.72
N GLY A 107 9.44 19.30 11.66
CA GLY A 107 10.29 18.13 11.51
C GLY A 107 9.76 17.15 10.46
N ARG A 108 8.44 16.93 10.40
CA ARG A 108 7.82 16.11 9.34
C ARG A 108 8.08 16.66 7.94
N LYS A 109 8.01 17.97 7.73
CA LYS A 109 8.34 18.61 6.45
C LYS A 109 9.79 18.34 6.04
N LYS A 110 10.74 18.42 6.97
CA LYS A 110 12.16 18.10 6.72
C LYS A 110 12.35 16.61 6.35
N ILE A 111 11.71 15.70 7.09
CA ILE A 111 11.74 14.26 6.80
C ILE A 111 11.21 13.99 5.40
N THR A 112 10.06 14.55 5.02
CA THR A 112 9.48 14.41 3.67
C THR A 112 10.44 14.95 2.61
N GLN A 113 11.12 16.07 2.86
CA GLN A 113 12.07 16.65 1.93
C GLN A 113 13.30 15.74 1.72
N VAL A 114 13.85 15.15 2.78
CA VAL A 114 14.94 14.17 2.68
C VAL A 114 14.47 12.92 1.91
N THR A 115 13.24 12.45 2.15
CA THR A 115 12.66 11.33 1.41
C THR A 115 12.59 11.64 -0.10
N ARG A 116 12.19 12.86 -0.49
CA ARG A 116 12.14 13.26 -1.90
C ARG A 116 13.54 13.27 -2.55
N TYR A 117 14.56 13.78 -1.86
CA TYR A 117 15.93 13.75 -2.38
C TYR A 117 16.45 12.31 -2.54
N LEU A 118 16.18 11.47 -1.55
CA LEU A 118 16.56 10.06 -1.63
C LEU A 118 15.81 9.34 -2.77
N THR A 119 14.54 9.69 -3.01
CA THR A 119 13.76 9.17 -4.14
C THR A 119 14.42 9.52 -5.48
N VAL A 120 14.86 10.76 -5.66
CA VAL A 120 15.58 11.17 -6.88
C VAL A 120 16.85 10.36 -7.08
N LEU A 121 17.63 10.15 -6.01
CA LEU A 121 18.85 9.35 -6.07
C LEU A 121 18.54 7.90 -6.49
N ILE A 122 17.60 7.25 -5.79
CA ILE A 122 17.22 5.84 -6.06
C ILE A 122 16.63 5.71 -7.47
N SER A 123 15.71 6.61 -7.87
CA SER A 123 15.12 6.56 -9.20
C SER A 123 16.14 6.78 -10.31
N SER A 124 17.16 7.64 -10.10
CA SER A 124 18.24 7.86 -11.06
C SER A 124 19.10 6.60 -11.22
N MET A 125 19.44 5.92 -10.14
CA MET A 125 20.17 4.65 -10.19
C MET A 125 19.37 3.57 -10.91
N GLN A 126 18.09 3.40 -10.56
CA GLN A 126 17.23 2.41 -11.20
C GLN A 126 16.99 2.75 -12.69
N ALA A 127 16.76 4.02 -13.03
CA ALA A 127 16.61 4.46 -14.42
C ALA A 127 17.85 4.13 -15.25
N TYR A 128 19.05 4.36 -14.71
CA TYR A 128 20.29 4.00 -15.37
C TYR A 128 20.39 2.49 -15.62
N GLY A 129 20.10 1.66 -14.61
CA GLY A 129 20.11 0.21 -14.75
C GLY A 129 19.14 -0.30 -15.83
N ILE A 130 17.95 0.30 -15.89
CA ILE A 130 16.93 -0.09 -16.88
C ILE A 130 17.31 0.39 -18.27
N VAL A 131 17.67 1.65 -18.45
CA VAL A 131 17.87 2.26 -19.78
C VAL A 131 19.23 1.91 -20.39
N ALA A 132 20.29 1.86 -19.58
CA ALA A 132 21.65 1.62 -20.06
C ALA A 132 22.01 0.12 -20.15
N ILE A 133 21.39 -0.74 -19.31
CA ILE A 133 21.78 -2.14 -19.21
C ILE A 133 20.63 -3.06 -19.62
N PHE A 134 19.47 -2.94 -18.98
CA PHE A 134 18.36 -3.90 -19.14
C PHE A 134 17.70 -3.81 -20.52
N LEU A 135 17.27 -2.64 -20.97
CA LEU A 135 16.60 -2.46 -22.26
C LEU A 135 17.48 -2.83 -23.46
N PRO A 136 18.78 -2.44 -23.51
CA PRO A 136 19.65 -2.85 -24.60
C PRO A 136 19.98 -4.34 -24.61
N SER A 137 19.93 -5.03 -23.48
CA SER A 137 20.15 -6.48 -23.40
C SER A 137 18.94 -7.29 -23.87
N MET A 138 17.76 -6.66 -23.98
CA MET A 138 16.54 -7.31 -24.47
C MET A 138 16.52 -7.37 -25.99
N SER A 139 16.26 -8.55 -26.52
CA SER A 139 16.02 -8.76 -27.96
C SER A 139 14.87 -9.75 -28.14
N ALA A 140 13.98 -9.47 -29.09
CA ALA A 140 12.91 -10.36 -29.49
C ALA A 140 13.10 -10.73 -30.96
N GLY A 141 13.25 -12.04 -31.26
CA GLY A 141 13.41 -12.49 -32.66
C GLY A 141 14.62 -11.93 -33.43
N GLY A 142 15.68 -11.51 -32.72
CA GLY A 142 16.87 -10.91 -33.30
C GLY A 142 16.79 -9.39 -33.51
N GLN A 143 15.66 -8.76 -33.18
CA GLN A 143 15.52 -7.29 -33.17
C GLN A 143 15.81 -6.72 -31.79
N SER A 144 16.63 -5.66 -31.74
CA SER A 144 16.89 -4.92 -30.51
C SER A 144 15.66 -4.09 -30.13
N VAL A 145 15.28 -4.12 -28.87
CA VAL A 145 14.19 -3.31 -28.31
C VAL A 145 14.49 -1.81 -28.40
N VAL A 146 15.79 -1.45 -28.39
CA VAL A 146 16.23 -0.06 -28.53
C VAL A 146 16.58 0.24 -29.98
N ILE A 147 15.90 1.22 -30.59
CA ILE A 147 16.06 1.58 -32.00
C ILE A 147 17.45 2.14 -32.27
N ASN A 148 17.90 3.07 -31.43
CA ASN A 148 19.20 3.73 -31.56
C ASN A 148 19.92 3.73 -30.20
N PRO A 149 20.70 2.67 -29.87
CA PRO A 149 21.45 2.64 -28.63
C PRO A 149 22.59 3.68 -28.66
N GLY A 150 22.53 4.65 -27.76
CA GLY A 150 23.53 5.71 -27.67
C GLY A 150 23.32 6.60 -26.46
N PHE A 151 24.27 7.52 -26.23
CA PHE A 151 24.21 8.45 -25.08
C PHE A 151 22.92 9.28 -25.07
N GLY A 152 22.43 9.69 -26.24
CA GLY A 152 21.15 10.43 -26.36
C GLY A 152 19.96 9.65 -25.84
N PHE A 153 19.85 8.35 -26.17
CA PHE A 153 18.79 7.46 -25.64
C PHE A 153 18.91 7.29 -24.12
N ILE A 154 20.13 7.04 -23.61
CA ILE A 154 20.36 6.87 -22.17
C ILE A 154 19.94 8.14 -21.41
N PHE A 155 20.36 9.31 -21.89
CA PHE A 155 20.02 10.58 -21.25
C PHE A 155 18.51 10.86 -21.27
N THR A 156 17.85 10.75 -22.43
CA THR A 156 16.42 11.01 -22.57
C THR A 156 15.59 9.98 -21.78
N GLY A 157 15.95 8.70 -21.80
CA GLY A 157 15.31 7.65 -21.04
C GLY A 157 15.43 7.85 -19.53
N MET A 158 16.63 8.18 -19.05
CA MET A 158 16.84 8.48 -17.62
C MET A 158 16.01 9.68 -17.15
N VAL A 159 16.07 10.78 -17.89
CA VAL A 159 15.31 12.00 -17.56
C VAL A 159 13.80 11.71 -17.56
N SER A 160 13.32 10.96 -18.55
CA SER A 160 11.91 10.58 -18.63
C SER A 160 11.46 9.75 -17.43
N LEU A 161 12.18 8.70 -17.07
CA LEU A 161 11.84 7.80 -15.95
C LEU A 161 11.91 8.51 -14.60
N VAL A 162 12.96 9.29 -14.36
CA VAL A 162 13.11 10.05 -13.11
C VAL A 162 12.01 11.10 -12.96
N THR A 163 11.73 11.84 -14.05
CA THR A 163 10.66 12.84 -14.06
C THR A 163 9.30 12.18 -13.82
N GLY A 164 9.05 11.02 -14.44
CA GLY A 164 7.83 10.23 -14.22
C GLY A 164 7.66 9.83 -12.76
N THR A 165 8.70 9.32 -12.13
CA THR A 165 8.66 8.95 -10.70
C THR A 165 8.40 10.16 -9.80
N ILE A 166 9.07 11.29 -10.05
CA ILE A 166 8.87 12.53 -9.28
C ILE A 166 7.45 13.05 -9.46
N LEU A 167 6.90 12.97 -10.67
CA LEU A 167 5.53 13.38 -10.97
C LEU A 167 4.52 12.50 -10.23
N LEU A 168 4.70 11.17 -10.24
CA LEU A 168 3.85 10.25 -9.48
C LEU A 168 3.92 10.50 -7.97
N MET A 169 5.11 10.71 -7.43
CA MET A 169 5.30 11.06 -6.03
C MET A 169 4.54 12.35 -5.69
N TRP A 170 4.71 13.40 -6.50
CA TRP A 170 4.01 14.67 -6.30
C TRP A 170 2.49 14.52 -6.37
N MET A 171 1.98 13.76 -7.35
CA MET A 171 0.55 13.46 -7.48
C MET A 171 0.03 12.71 -6.24
N GLY A 172 0.75 11.70 -5.74
CA GLY A 172 0.39 10.96 -4.54
C GLY A 172 0.32 11.84 -3.29
N GLU A 173 1.31 12.72 -3.10
CA GLU A 173 1.31 13.69 -2.01
C GLU A 173 0.12 14.67 -2.13
N ARG A 174 -0.21 15.15 -3.33
CA ARG A 174 -1.36 16.03 -3.56
C ARG A 174 -2.70 15.36 -3.28
N ILE A 175 -2.85 14.08 -3.62
CA ILE A 175 -4.06 13.33 -3.23
C ILE A 175 -4.15 13.26 -1.71
N THR A 176 -3.06 12.95 -1.02
CA THR A 176 -3.05 12.84 0.45
C THR A 176 -3.37 14.17 1.14
N GLU A 177 -2.89 15.30 0.60
CA GLU A 177 -3.12 16.63 1.17
C GLU A 177 -4.53 17.18 0.89
N ARG A 178 -5.02 17.04 -0.33
CA ARG A 178 -6.24 17.73 -0.83
C ARG A 178 -7.37 16.79 -1.21
N GLY A 179 -7.08 15.51 -1.37
CA GLY A 179 -8.02 14.48 -1.76
C GLY A 179 -8.59 13.70 -0.59
N ILE A 180 -8.89 12.43 -0.83
CA ILE A 180 -9.34 11.43 0.13
C ILE A 180 -8.44 10.20 0.01
N GLY A 181 -8.11 9.59 1.13
CA GLY A 181 -7.28 8.41 1.21
C GLY A 181 -5.77 8.72 1.20
N ASN A 182 -4.97 7.67 1.28
CA ASN A 182 -3.54 7.75 1.08
C ASN A 182 -3.25 7.74 -0.43
N GLY A 183 -2.77 8.86 -0.98
CA GLY A 183 -2.59 9.02 -2.42
C GLY A 183 -1.64 8.00 -3.04
N ILE A 184 -0.58 7.62 -2.34
CA ILE A 184 0.40 6.63 -2.80
C ILE A 184 -0.26 5.26 -2.92
N SER A 185 -0.98 4.84 -1.88
CA SER A 185 -1.69 3.56 -1.86
C SER A 185 -2.80 3.52 -2.92
N LEU A 186 -3.49 4.64 -3.16
CA LEU A 186 -4.50 4.75 -4.21
C LEU A 186 -3.90 4.65 -5.61
N ILE A 187 -2.73 5.24 -5.87
CA ILE A 187 -2.03 5.11 -7.16
C ILE A 187 -1.67 3.64 -7.42
N ILE A 188 -1.15 2.94 -6.42
CA ILE A 188 -0.83 1.50 -6.52
C ILE A 188 -2.11 0.70 -6.79
N MET A 189 -3.17 0.94 -6.02
CA MET A 189 -4.45 0.25 -6.17
C MET A 189 -5.02 0.41 -7.58
N VAL A 190 -5.04 1.63 -8.12
CA VAL A 190 -5.53 1.90 -9.47
C VAL A 190 -4.63 1.24 -10.53
N GLY A 191 -3.31 1.18 -10.30
CA GLY A 191 -2.38 0.41 -11.12
C GLY A 191 -2.80 -1.05 -11.22
N ILE A 192 -3.00 -1.70 -10.08
CA ILE A 192 -3.41 -3.11 -10.01
C ILE A 192 -4.80 -3.33 -10.64
N VAL A 193 -5.78 -2.50 -10.29
CA VAL A 193 -7.16 -2.61 -10.83
C VAL A 193 -7.21 -2.45 -12.34
N SER A 194 -6.31 -1.68 -12.93
CA SER A 194 -6.29 -1.48 -14.38
C SER A 194 -5.88 -2.71 -15.20
N LEU A 195 -5.28 -3.72 -14.58
CA LEU A 195 -4.94 -4.98 -15.22
C LEU A 195 -6.12 -5.98 -15.24
N VAL A 196 -7.15 -5.73 -14.43
CA VAL A 196 -8.33 -6.61 -14.31
C VAL A 196 -8.98 -6.93 -15.66
N PRO A 197 -9.24 -5.94 -16.56
CA PRO A 197 -9.85 -6.24 -17.84
C PRO A 197 -9.03 -7.24 -18.68
N ASN A 198 -7.70 -7.11 -18.66
CA ASN A 198 -6.81 -8.03 -19.41
C ASN A 198 -6.87 -9.44 -18.82
N VAL A 199 -6.85 -9.56 -17.48
CA VAL A 199 -6.96 -10.85 -16.80
C VAL A 199 -8.28 -11.55 -17.19
N ILE A 200 -9.39 -10.82 -17.16
CA ILE A 200 -10.72 -11.37 -17.53
C ILE A 200 -10.72 -11.84 -19.00
N VAL A 201 -10.18 -11.04 -19.92
CA VAL A 201 -10.12 -11.43 -21.34
C VAL A 201 -9.25 -12.68 -21.51
N THR A 202 -8.10 -12.76 -20.87
CA THR A 202 -7.21 -13.93 -20.92
C THR A 202 -7.92 -15.19 -20.42
N GLU A 203 -8.64 -15.13 -19.29
CA GLU A 203 -9.35 -16.28 -18.76
C GLU A 203 -10.52 -16.74 -19.68
N ILE A 204 -11.26 -15.79 -20.26
CA ILE A 204 -12.31 -16.09 -21.23
C ILE A 204 -11.72 -16.79 -22.46
N THR A 205 -10.56 -16.37 -22.96
CA THR A 205 -9.90 -17.03 -24.09
C THR A 205 -9.44 -18.44 -23.73
N LEU A 206 -8.85 -18.66 -22.56
CA LEU A 206 -8.42 -19.98 -22.08
C LEU A 206 -9.59 -20.96 -21.94
N ILE A 207 -10.77 -20.47 -21.52
CA ILE A 207 -12.00 -21.28 -21.47
C ILE A 207 -12.49 -21.59 -22.89
N SER A 208 -12.48 -20.61 -23.79
CA SER A 208 -12.96 -20.77 -25.17
C SER A 208 -12.08 -21.72 -25.99
N GLU A 209 -10.78 -21.75 -25.74
CA GLU A 209 -9.81 -22.66 -26.33
C GLU A 209 -9.83 -24.08 -25.71
N GLY A 210 -10.62 -24.28 -24.65
CA GLY A 210 -10.75 -25.59 -23.99
C GLY A 210 -9.52 -25.96 -23.13
N VAL A 211 -8.61 -25.05 -22.92
CA VAL A 211 -7.41 -25.25 -22.09
C VAL A 211 -7.84 -25.41 -20.62
N ARG A 212 -8.90 -24.70 -20.21
CA ARG A 212 -9.48 -24.79 -18.87
C ARG A 212 -10.94 -25.22 -18.89
N GLY A 213 -11.28 -26.05 -17.92
CA GLY A 213 -12.67 -26.46 -17.70
C GLY A 213 -13.47 -25.40 -16.94
N ILE A 214 -14.75 -25.23 -17.30
CA ILE A 214 -15.67 -24.30 -16.60
C ILE A 214 -15.73 -24.60 -15.10
N LEU A 215 -15.64 -25.87 -14.69
CA LEU A 215 -15.67 -26.27 -13.28
C LEU A 215 -14.47 -25.72 -12.49
N SER A 216 -13.28 -25.75 -13.10
CA SER A 216 -12.08 -25.18 -12.44
C SER A 216 -12.19 -23.68 -12.24
N GLU A 217 -12.80 -22.95 -13.17
CA GLU A 217 -13.05 -21.50 -13.04
C GLU A 217 -14.05 -21.19 -11.91
N VAL A 218 -15.11 -21.95 -11.79
CA VAL A 218 -16.09 -21.79 -10.68
C VAL A 218 -15.42 -22.03 -9.33
N ILE A 219 -14.55 -23.03 -9.22
CA ILE A 219 -13.79 -23.30 -8.00
C ILE A 219 -12.84 -22.13 -7.69
N LEU A 220 -12.10 -21.61 -8.70
CA LEU A 220 -11.21 -20.48 -8.55
C LEU A 220 -11.94 -19.22 -8.08
N LEU A 221 -13.09 -18.91 -8.68
CA LEU A 221 -13.93 -17.79 -8.23
C LEU A 221 -14.38 -17.99 -6.77
N GLY A 222 -14.77 -19.22 -6.39
CA GLY A 222 -15.12 -19.55 -5.01
C GLY A 222 -13.98 -19.32 -4.03
N ILE A 223 -12.77 -19.75 -4.39
CA ILE A 223 -11.56 -19.50 -3.59
C ILE A 223 -11.28 -18.00 -3.49
N MET A 224 -11.37 -17.25 -4.59
CA MET A 224 -11.21 -15.80 -4.60
C MET A 224 -12.16 -15.11 -3.61
N PHE A 225 -13.46 -15.44 -3.66
CA PHE A 225 -14.43 -14.88 -2.72
C PHE A 225 -14.10 -15.22 -1.27
N ALA A 226 -13.64 -16.43 -1.00
CA ALA A 226 -13.22 -16.84 0.34
C ALA A 226 -12.02 -16.05 0.83
N VAL A 227 -11.02 -15.83 -0.02
CA VAL A 227 -9.84 -15.01 0.30
C VAL A 227 -10.22 -13.55 0.53
N ILE A 228 -11.06 -12.96 -0.33
CA ILE A 228 -11.56 -11.58 -0.13
C ILE A 228 -12.29 -11.46 1.21
N ALA A 229 -13.21 -12.39 1.51
CA ALA A 229 -13.94 -12.39 2.77
C ALA A 229 -13.00 -12.52 3.98
N PHE A 230 -12.00 -13.38 3.89
CA PHE A 230 -10.98 -13.54 4.92
C PHE A 230 -10.15 -12.26 5.13
N VAL A 231 -9.72 -11.59 4.06
CA VAL A 231 -8.99 -10.32 4.12
C VAL A 231 -9.84 -9.21 4.74
N VAL A 232 -11.13 -9.13 4.37
CA VAL A 232 -12.06 -8.16 4.96
C VAL A 232 -12.23 -8.42 6.47
N LEU A 233 -12.43 -9.67 6.88
CA LEU A 233 -12.53 -10.05 8.30
C LEU A 233 -11.25 -9.69 9.08
N LEU A 234 -10.08 -9.98 8.49
CA LEU A 234 -8.78 -9.65 9.08
C LEU A 234 -8.59 -8.15 9.27
N THR A 235 -8.97 -7.36 8.27
CA THR A 235 -8.78 -5.90 8.28
C THR A 235 -9.77 -5.20 9.21
N GLN A 236 -11.00 -5.71 9.31
CA GLN A 236 -12.04 -5.15 10.19
C GLN A 236 -11.98 -5.72 11.61
N GLY A 237 -11.25 -6.80 11.82
CA GLY A 237 -11.11 -7.45 13.12
C GLY A 237 -10.59 -6.49 14.20
N THR A 238 -11.33 -6.34 15.30
CA THR A 238 -10.93 -5.46 16.40
C THR A 238 -11.09 -6.14 17.75
N ARG A 239 -10.07 -6.01 18.62
CA ARG A 239 -10.16 -6.36 20.04
C ARG A 239 -10.58 -5.13 20.84
N LYS A 240 -11.74 -5.18 21.49
CA LYS A 240 -12.27 -4.11 22.33
C LYS A 240 -11.74 -4.25 23.75
N ILE A 241 -11.03 -3.23 24.26
CA ILE A 241 -10.57 -3.16 25.64
C ILE A 241 -11.54 -2.28 26.41
N PRO A 242 -12.21 -2.77 27.48
CA PRO A 242 -13.14 -1.96 28.25
C PRO A 242 -12.39 -0.88 29.05
N VAL A 243 -12.87 0.35 28.97
CA VAL A 243 -12.37 1.52 29.72
C VAL A 243 -13.52 2.12 30.49
N SER A 244 -13.31 2.33 31.78
CA SER A 244 -14.27 2.99 32.66
C SER A 244 -13.77 4.39 33.01
N TYR A 245 -14.68 5.35 33.01
CA TYR A 245 -14.39 6.72 33.48
C TYR A 245 -15.01 6.94 34.83
N ALA A 246 -14.27 7.60 35.71
CA ALA A 246 -14.75 7.92 37.06
C ALA A 246 -16.01 8.79 36.99
N LYS A 247 -17.00 8.46 37.80
CA LYS A 247 -18.20 9.31 37.96
C LYS A 247 -17.80 10.58 38.71
N ARG A 248 -18.13 11.74 38.13
CA ARG A 248 -17.92 13.04 38.77
C ARG A 248 -19.29 13.60 39.20
N VAL A 249 -19.48 13.80 40.45
CA VAL A 249 -20.68 14.41 41.01
C VAL A 249 -20.42 15.92 41.17
N VAL A 250 -21.21 16.74 40.47
CA VAL A 250 -21.17 18.21 40.59
C VAL A 250 -22.57 18.65 41.04
N GLY A 251 -22.72 18.93 42.32
CA GLY A 251 -24.02 19.20 42.93
C GLY A 251 -24.94 17.98 42.88
N ARG A 252 -26.17 18.17 42.36
CA ARG A 252 -27.16 17.08 42.19
C ARG A 252 -27.02 16.29 40.87
N LYS A 253 -26.09 16.67 40.00
CA LYS A 253 -25.91 16.04 38.68
C LYS A 253 -24.69 15.14 38.69
N VAL A 254 -24.86 13.90 38.24
CA VAL A 254 -23.80 12.93 38.05
C VAL A 254 -23.33 13.02 36.60
N TYR A 255 -22.06 13.38 36.38
CA TYR A 255 -21.41 13.41 35.08
C TYR A 255 -20.40 12.26 34.99
N GLY A 256 -20.35 11.58 33.84
CA GLY A 256 -19.44 10.46 33.62
C GLY A 256 -20.03 9.10 34.02
N GLY A 257 -19.18 8.11 34.19
CA GLY A 257 -19.59 6.72 34.47
C GLY A 257 -19.99 5.93 33.22
N GLN A 258 -19.78 6.47 32.03
CA GLN A 258 -19.93 5.70 30.79
C GLN A 258 -18.73 4.78 30.63
N SER A 259 -18.99 3.50 30.39
CA SER A 259 -17.96 2.57 29.95
C SER A 259 -17.80 2.70 28.44
N THR A 260 -16.60 2.97 27.99
CA THR A 260 -16.25 2.96 26.57
C THR A 260 -15.25 1.83 26.29
N HIS A 261 -14.89 1.67 25.03
CA HIS A 261 -13.95 0.63 24.62
C HIS A 261 -12.87 1.25 23.73
N ILE A 262 -11.62 0.84 23.93
CA ILE A 262 -10.53 1.12 23.00
C ILE A 262 -10.53 -0.02 21.96
N PRO A 263 -10.82 0.27 20.68
CA PRO A 263 -10.72 -0.75 19.63
C PRO A 263 -9.26 -0.91 19.20
N LEU A 264 -8.63 -2.04 19.49
CA LEU A 264 -7.34 -2.42 18.91
C LEU A 264 -7.62 -3.23 17.66
N LYS A 265 -7.21 -2.73 16.49
CA LYS A 265 -7.33 -3.47 15.22
C LYS A 265 -6.36 -4.66 15.21
N VAL A 266 -6.77 -5.80 14.66
CA VAL A 266 -5.89 -6.98 14.45
C VAL A 266 -4.78 -6.61 13.46
N ASN A 267 -5.12 -5.88 12.42
CA ASN A 267 -4.18 -5.29 11.49
C ASN A 267 -4.11 -3.77 11.70
N THR A 268 -3.36 -3.33 12.71
CA THR A 268 -3.13 -1.91 13.00
C THR A 268 -2.24 -1.25 11.96
N ALA A 269 -1.34 -2.03 11.35
CA ALA A 269 -0.38 -1.56 10.37
C ALA A 269 -0.97 -1.37 8.96
N GLY A 270 -2.19 -1.87 8.69
CA GLY A 270 -2.84 -1.78 7.39
C GLY A 270 -2.09 -2.56 6.30
N VAL A 271 -1.97 -1.97 5.12
CA VAL A 271 -1.28 -2.57 3.96
C VAL A 271 0.21 -2.22 3.88
N MET A 272 0.69 -1.28 4.71
CA MET A 272 2.07 -0.79 4.65
C MET A 272 3.14 -1.89 4.83
N PRO A 273 3.01 -2.85 5.76
CA PRO A 273 3.98 -3.93 5.92
C PRO A 273 4.21 -4.74 4.65
N ILE A 274 3.14 -4.98 3.89
CA ILE A 274 3.19 -5.77 2.65
C ILE A 274 3.94 -5.01 1.57
N ILE A 275 3.60 -3.72 1.40
CA ILE A 275 4.25 -2.84 0.44
C ILE A 275 5.74 -2.71 0.78
N PHE A 276 6.10 -2.63 2.06
CA PHE A 276 7.48 -2.54 2.51
C PHE A 276 8.25 -3.84 2.27
N ALA A 277 7.67 -4.97 2.66
CA ALA A 277 8.28 -6.28 2.39
C ALA A 277 8.54 -6.47 0.89
N GLN A 278 7.54 -6.15 0.06
CA GLN A 278 7.66 -6.22 -1.40
C GLN A 278 8.76 -5.32 -1.94
N SER A 279 8.85 -4.07 -1.47
CA SER A 279 9.86 -3.11 -1.93
C SER A 279 11.29 -3.58 -1.60
N ILE A 280 11.49 -4.23 -0.44
CA ILE A 280 12.79 -4.79 -0.09
C ILE A 280 13.12 -6.02 -0.94
N MET A 281 12.10 -6.85 -1.24
CA MET A 281 12.29 -8.00 -2.12
C MET A 281 12.67 -7.62 -3.56
N PHE A 282 12.42 -6.37 -3.99
CA PHE A 282 12.90 -5.86 -5.27
C PHE A 282 14.37 -5.42 -5.27
N ILE A 283 15.00 -5.21 -4.11
CA ILE A 283 16.40 -4.76 -4.06
C ILE A 283 17.35 -5.76 -4.72
N PRO A 284 17.29 -7.08 -4.44
CA PRO A 284 18.14 -8.07 -5.10
C PRO A 284 17.99 -8.06 -6.63
N SER A 285 16.76 -7.95 -7.15
CA SER A 285 16.53 -7.89 -8.60
C SER A 285 17.10 -6.62 -9.22
N THR A 286 16.95 -5.47 -8.54
CA THR A 286 17.53 -4.21 -9.00
C THR A 286 19.06 -4.28 -9.06
N ILE A 287 19.71 -4.88 -8.04
CA ILE A 287 21.16 -5.07 -8.04
C ILE A 287 21.58 -6.02 -9.16
N ALA A 288 20.82 -7.08 -9.40
CA ALA A 288 21.10 -8.05 -10.44
C ALA A 288 21.07 -7.46 -11.86
N THR A 289 20.29 -6.39 -12.10
CA THR A 289 20.33 -5.68 -13.40
C THR A 289 21.69 -5.06 -13.70
N PHE A 290 22.46 -4.67 -12.67
CA PHE A 290 23.82 -4.11 -12.83
C PHE A 290 24.91 -5.17 -13.02
N PHE A 291 24.68 -6.42 -12.58
CA PHE A 291 25.66 -7.49 -12.56
C PHE A 291 25.20 -8.73 -13.32
N ASN A 292 24.54 -8.55 -14.43
CA ASN A 292 23.85 -9.61 -15.21
C ASN A 292 24.79 -10.74 -15.69
N GLU A 293 26.07 -10.45 -15.89
CA GLU A 293 27.09 -11.41 -16.35
C GLU A 293 27.71 -12.25 -15.21
N SER A 294 27.45 -11.92 -13.95
CA SER A 294 28.03 -12.62 -12.80
C SER A 294 27.26 -13.91 -12.50
N GLU A 295 27.95 -15.06 -12.54
CA GLU A 295 27.38 -16.37 -12.13
C GLU A 295 26.83 -16.37 -10.71
N PHE A 296 27.49 -15.66 -9.79
CA PHE A 296 27.02 -15.48 -8.43
C PHE A 296 25.65 -14.77 -8.38
N MET A 297 25.48 -13.70 -9.18
CA MET A 297 24.24 -12.95 -9.20
C MET A 297 23.11 -13.75 -9.87
N GLN A 298 23.39 -14.52 -10.91
CA GLN A 298 22.42 -15.44 -11.49
C GLN A 298 21.99 -16.52 -10.48
N GLY A 299 22.91 -17.01 -9.65
CA GLY A 299 22.59 -17.88 -8.52
C GLY A 299 21.65 -17.22 -7.52
N VAL A 300 21.93 -16.00 -7.10
CA VAL A 300 21.04 -15.21 -6.21
C VAL A 300 19.65 -15.03 -6.84
N MET A 301 19.56 -14.68 -8.13
CA MET A 301 18.30 -14.52 -8.84
C MET A 301 17.45 -15.80 -8.85
N ARG A 302 18.04 -16.97 -8.96
CA ARG A 302 17.31 -18.25 -8.86
C ARG A 302 16.68 -18.45 -7.48
N TRP A 303 17.39 -18.12 -6.40
CA TRP A 303 16.85 -18.21 -5.04
C TRP A 303 15.74 -17.20 -4.76
N PHE A 304 15.79 -16.03 -5.40
CA PHE A 304 14.78 -14.97 -5.30
C PHE A 304 13.73 -15.04 -6.44
N SER A 305 13.69 -16.15 -7.18
CA SER A 305 12.59 -16.41 -8.13
C SER A 305 11.30 -16.78 -7.38
N PHE A 306 10.15 -16.44 -7.96
CA PHE A 306 8.84 -16.75 -7.37
C PHE A 306 8.56 -18.23 -7.20
N ASP A 307 9.14 -19.05 -8.07
CA ASP A 307 8.97 -20.51 -8.01
C ASP A 307 9.76 -21.16 -6.89
N HIS A 308 10.64 -20.41 -6.25
CA HIS A 308 11.52 -20.96 -5.23
C HIS A 308 10.93 -20.81 -3.81
N PRO A 309 10.79 -21.87 -3.01
CA PRO A 309 10.26 -21.81 -1.64
C PRO A 309 10.99 -20.85 -0.71
N PHE A 310 12.28 -20.62 -0.94
CA PHE A 310 13.09 -19.65 -0.20
C PHE A 310 12.54 -18.23 -0.33
N TYR A 311 12.10 -17.82 -1.53
CA TYR A 311 11.45 -16.52 -1.74
C TYR A 311 10.23 -16.38 -0.84
N TRP A 312 9.32 -17.36 -0.80
CA TRP A 312 8.10 -17.31 0.00
C TRP A 312 8.39 -17.23 1.49
N PHE A 313 9.41 -17.99 1.95
CA PHE A 313 9.81 -17.97 3.35
C PHE A 313 10.35 -16.59 3.75
N VAL A 314 11.29 -16.02 2.98
CA VAL A 314 11.87 -14.70 3.25
C VAL A 314 10.80 -13.62 3.16
N PHE A 315 9.92 -13.66 2.15
CA PHE A 315 8.83 -12.70 1.98
C PHE A 315 7.84 -12.75 3.14
N GLY A 316 7.42 -13.94 3.56
CA GLY A 316 6.55 -14.10 4.73
C GLY A 316 7.19 -13.59 6.02
N LEU A 317 8.48 -13.89 6.24
CA LEU A 317 9.24 -13.39 7.38
C LEU A 317 9.33 -11.85 7.37
N MET A 318 9.56 -11.24 6.21
CA MET A 318 9.58 -9.79 6.05
C MET A 318 8.21 -9.17 6.35
N ILE A 319 7.11 -9.78 5.91
CA ILE A 319 5.76 -9.30 6.24
C ILE A 319 5.52 -9.32 7.76
N VAL A 320 5.89 -10.42 8.43
CA VAL A 320 5.76 -10.53 9.89
C VAL A 320 6.60 -9.45 10.58
N PHE A 321 7.87 -9.31 10.19
CA PHE A 321 8.79 -8.31 10.74
C PHE A 321 8.22 -6.89 10.59
N PHE A 322 7.82 -6.51 9.37
CA PHE A 322 7.28 -5.16 9.12
C PHE A 322 5.93 -4.93 9.79
N THR A 323 5.11 -5.96 9.96
CA THR A 323 3.85 -5.83 10.71
C THR A 323 4.11 -5.45 12.16
N TYR A 324 5.05 -6.11 12.83
CA TYR A 324 5.45 -5.75 14.20
C TYR A 324 6.11 -4.38 14.25
N PHE A 325 7.05 -4.13 13.37
CA PHE A 325 7.77 -2.86 13.30
C PHE A 325 6.82 -1.67 13.10
N TYR A 326 5.90 -1.79 12.14
CA TYR A 326 4.96 -0.72 11.84
C TYR A 326 3.92 -0.55 12.95
N THR A 327 3.46 -1.64 13.54
CA THR A 327 2.54 -1.58 14.69
C THR A 327 3.16 -0.85 15.88
N ALA A 328 4.45 -1.10 16.17
CA ALA A 328 5.17 -0.41 17.23
C ALA A 328 5.35 1.09 16.97
N ILE A 329 5.47 1.50 15.70
CA ILE A 329 5.57 2.93 15.34
C ILE A 329 4.20 3.61 15.33
N ALA A 330 3.17 2.92 14.81
CA ALA A 330 1.84 3.49 14.62
C ALA A 330 1.06 3.65 15.93
N PHE A 331 1.35 2.82 16.92
CA PHE A 331 0.64 2.81 18.19
C PHE A 331 1.60 2.84 19.36
N ASP A 332 1.59 3.96 20.12
CA ASP A 332 2.39 4.12 21.36
C ASP A 332 1.50 3.85 22.60
N PRO A 333 1.64 2.67 23.24
CA PRO A 333 0.88 2.33 24.44
C PRO A 333 1.11 3.29 25.61
N THR A 334 2.31 3.90 25.70
CA THR A 334 2.66 4.81 26.78
C THR A 334 1.90 6.13 26.67
N GLN A 335 1.84 6.68 25.44
CA GLN A 335 1.10 7.90 25.15
C GLN A 335 -0.41 7.71 25.39
N VAL A 336 -0.97 6.60 24.91
CA VAL A 336 -2.40 6.26 25.12
C VAL A 336 -2.72 6.12 26.60
N SER A 337 -1.88 5.42 27.36
CA SER A 337 -2.06 5.25 28.82
C SER A 337 -1.98 6.58 29.58
N GLN A 338 -1.09 7.50 29.18
CA GLN A 338 -0.98 8.83 29.77
C GLN A 338 -2.21 9.69 29.46
N GLN A 339 -2.68 9.68 28.22
CA GLN A 339 -3.91 10.39 27.83
C GLN A 339 -5.12 9.86 28.60
N MET A 340 -5.26 8.54 28.72
CA MET A 340 -6.32 7.94 29.55
C MET A 340 -6.26 8.44 31.00
N LYS A 341 -5.07 8.43 31.61
CA LYS A 341 -4.89 8.91 32.96
C LYS A 341 -5.28 10.38 33.12
N GLN A 342 -4.90 11.24 32.17
CA GLN A 342 -5.24 12.67 32.18
C GLN A 342 -6.75 12.91 32.08
N HIS A 343 -7.48 12.09 31.34
CA HIS A 343 -8.93 12.16 31.17
C HIS A 343 -9.72 11.37 32.23
N GLY A 344 -9.03 10.83 33.26
CA GLY A 344 -9.68 10.07 34.35
C GLY A 344 -10.22 8.71 33.92
N GLY A 345 -9.74 8.17 32.80
CA GLY A 345 -10.05 6.83 32.32
C GLY A 345 -9.13 5.77 32.95
N PHE A 346 -9.67 4.60 33.22
CA PHE A 346 -8.90 3.45 33.72
C PHE A 346 -9.46 2.14 33.20
N ILE A 347 -8.60 1.13 33.11
CA ILE A 347 -9.01 -0.23 32.79
C ILE A 347 -9.35 -0.94 34.11
N PRO A 348 -10.55 -1.55 34.25
CA PRO A 348 -10.92 -2.25 35.47
C PRO A 348 -9.89 -3.31 35.87
N GLY A 349 -9.43 -3.27 37.13
CA GLY A 349 -8.44 -4.20 37.67
C GLY A 349 -6.97 -3.83 37.40
N ILE A 350 -6.67 -2.74 36.65
CA ILE A 350 -5.30 -2.34 36.30
C ILE A 350 -5.01 -0.92 36.79
N ARG A 351 -3.85 -0.72 37.42
CA ARG A 351 -3.43 0.60 37.87
C ARG A 351 -3.15 1.53 36.70
N PRO A 352 -3.73 2.77 36.70
CA PRO A 352 -3.48 3.75 35.65
C PRO A 352 -1.99 4.12 35.54
N GLY A 353 -1.50 4.34 34.32
CA GLY A 353 -0.12 4.68 34.01
C GLY A 353 0.68 3.51 33.47
N LYS A 354 1.91 3.30 33.96
CA LYS A 354 2.85 2.31 33.40
C LYS A 354 2.26 0.90 33.23
N LYS A 355 1.51 0.42 34.26
CA LYS A 355 0.85 -0.90 34.21
C LYS A 355 -0.22 -1.01 33.15
N THR A 356 -0.94 0.09 32.89
CA THR A 356 -1.91 0.14 31.78
C THR A 356 -1.19 0.11 30.42
N ALA A 357 -0.06 0.80 30.26
CA ALA A 357 0.74 0.74 29.05
C ALA A 357 1.27 -0.68 28.79
N GLU A 358 1.86 -1.33 29.79
CA GLU A 358 2.33 -2.73 29.70
C GLU A 358 1.20 -3.70 29.33
N TYR A 359 0.00 -3.51 29.86
CA TYR A 359 -1.16 -4.34 29.55
C TYR A 359 -1.62 -4.17 28.10
N ILE A 360 -1.71 -2.92 27.63
CA ILE A 360 -2.09 -2.61 26.25
C ILE A 360 -1.04 -3.18 25.28
N ASP A 361 0.24 -3.02 25.57
CA ASP A 361 1.35 -3.54 24.77
C ASP A 361 1.33 -5.07 24.65
N ASN A 362 1.08 -5.76 25.77
CA ASN A 362 0.94 -7.22 25.78
C ASN A 362 -0.26 -7.69 24.92
N ILE A 363 -1.40 -6.98 24.98
CA ILE A 363 -2.54 -7.32 24.13
C ILE A 363 -2.21 -7.05 22.65
N LEU A 364 -1.62 -5.90 22.37
CA LEU A 364 -1.25 -5.50 21.01
C LEU A 364 -0.32 -6.54 20.39
N SER A 365 0.75 -6.93 21.07
CA SER A 365 1.70 -7.94 20.60
C SER A 365 1.04 -9.30 20.36
N ARG A 366 0.13 -9.73 21.24
CA ARG A 366 -0.62 -11.00 21.10
C ARG A 366 -1.64 -10.97 19.95
N VAL A 367 -2.23 -9.81 19.67
CA VAL A 367 -3.20 -9.66 18.57
C VAL A 367 -2.48 -9.49 17.24
N THR A 368 -1.33 -8.82 17.22
CA THR A 368 -0.51 -8.63 16.01
C THR A 368 0.07 -9.94 15.49
N LEU A 369 0.42 -10.89 16.38
CA LEU A 369 1.01 -12.18 15.98
C LEU A 369 0.11 -12.97 14.99
N PRO A 370 -1.12 -13.38 15.33
CA PRO A 370 -1.98 -14.08 14.39
C PRO A 370 -2.32 -13.20 13.16
N GLY A 371 -2.44 -11.88 13.34
CA GLY A 371 -2.64 -10.94 12.24
C GLY A 371 -1.50 -10.95 11.22
N SER A 372 -0.25 -10.92 11.68
CA SER A 372 0.93 -10.94 10.82
C SER A 372 1.08 -12.27 10.05
N PHE A 373 0.84 -13.40 10.72
CA PHE A 373 0.85 -14.71 10.06
C PHE A 373 -0.28 -14.84 9.03
N ALA A 374 -1.47 -14.35 9.34
CA ALA A 374 -2.59 -14.35 8.41
C ALA A 374 -2.29 -13.48 7.17
N LEU A 375 -1.68 -12.29 7.35
CA LEU A 375 -1.22 -11.45 6.24
C LEU A 375 -0.15 -12.16 5.39
N ALA A 376 0.84 -12.77 6.02
CA ALA A 376 1.87 -13.53 5.33
C ALA A 376 1.29 -14.72 4.54
N PHE A 377 0.35 -15.46 5.13
CA PHE A 377 -0.34 -16.55 4.47
C PHE A 377 -1.09 -16.07 3.21
N VAL A 378 -1.90 -15.02 3.33
CA VAL A 378 -2.62 -14.46 2.17
C VAL A 378 -1.65 -13.97 1.10
N ALA A 379 -0.52 -13.38 1.48
CA ALA A 379 0.49 -12.89 0.54
C ALA A 379 1.19 -14.01 -0.24
N ILE A 380 1.40 -15.16 0.40
CA ILE A 380 2.08 -16.34 -0.20
C ILE A 380 1.09 -17.24 -0.96
N PHE A 381 -0.17 -17.21 -0.58
CA PHE A 381 -1.21 -18.12 -1.08
C PHE A 381 -1.29 -18.25 -2.62
N PRO A 382 -1.16 -17.17 -3.44
CA PRO A 382 -1.19 -17.28 -4.90
C PRO A 382 -0.09 -18.17 -5.46
N TYR A 383 1.10 -18.10 -4.89
CA TYR A 383 2.24 -18.92 -5.35
C TYR A 383 1.98 -20.41 -5.14
N ILE A 384 1.29 -20.75 -4.04
CA ILE A 384 0.84 -22.11 -3.78
C ILE A 384 -0.21 -22.54 -4.81
N LEU A 385 -1.17 -21.63 -5.14
CA LEU A 385 -2.18 -21.93 -6.16
C LEU A 385 -1.58 -22.13 -7.55
N MET A 386 -0.59 -21.33 -7.93
CA MET A 386 0.10 -21.50 -9.21
C MET A 386 0.74 -22.87 -9.36
N GLN A 387 1.37 -23.37 -8.29
CA GLN A 387 2.01 -24.71 -8.33
C GLN A 387 1.01 -25.88 -8.30
N THR A 388 -0.17 -25.67 -7.70
CA THR A 388 -1.12 -26.78 -7.49
C THR A 388 -2.18 -26.86 -8.58
N MET A 389 -2.54 -25.75 -9.23
CA MET A 389 -3.68 -25.68 -10.14
C MET A 389 -3.31 -25.20 -11.56
N ASP A 390 -2.03 -25.06 -11.91
CA ASP A 390 -1.54 -24.54 -13.20
C ASP A 390 -2.23 -23.25 -13.64
N ILE A 391 -2.41 -22.32 -12.69
CA ILE A 391 -3.11 -21.07 -12.92
C ILE A 391 -2.15 -20.09 -13.61
N SER A 392 -2.67 -19.27 -14.54
CA SER A 392 -1.89 -18.21 -15.17
C SER A 392 -1.33 -17.24 -14.10
N TYR A 393 -0.11 -16.76 -14.32
CA TYR A 393 0.54 -15.81 -13.43
C TYR A 393 -0.34 -14.57 -13.19
N ASP A 394 -0.96 -14.05 -14.26
CA ASP A 394 -1.79 -12.84 -14.20
C ASP A 394 -3.00 -13.04 -13.29
N LEU A 395 -3.67 -14.19 -13.39
CA LEU A 395 -4.80 -14.54 -12.52
C LEU A 395 -4.35 -14.72 -11.06
N ALA A 396 -3.30 -15.49 -10.84
CA ALA A 396 -2.79 -15.75 -9.49
C ALA A 396 -2.29 -14.47 -8.80
N SER A 397 -1.57 -13.62 -9.51
CA SER A 397 -1.04 -12.36 -8.99
C SER A 397 -2.13 -11.33 -8.70
N PHE A 398 -3.25 -11.38 -9.44
CA PHE A 398 -4.40 -10.51 -9.22
C PHE A 398 -5.28 -11.00 -8.06
N PHE A 399 -5.65 -12.28 -8.04
CA PHE A 399 -6.61 -12.84 -7.08
C PHE A 399 -6.01 -13.21 -5.72
N GLY A 400 -4.72 -13.15 -5.59
CA GLY A 400 -4.09 -13.49 -4.34
C GLY A 400 -2.97 -12.53 -3.96
N GLY A 401 -2.42 -12.79 -2.80
CA GLY A 401 -1.22 -12.13 -2.33
C GLY A 401 -1.37 -10.65 -2.09
N THR A 402 -0.33 -9.95 -2.50
CA THR A 402 -0.16 -8.52 -2.20
C THR A 402 -1.20 -7.64 -2.88
N SER A 403 -1.60 -7.98 -4.12
CA SER A 403 -2.53 -7.17 -4.92
C SER A 403 -3.91 -7.07 -4.27
N LEU A 404 -4.47 -8.20 -3.89
CA LEU A 404 -5.78 -8.26 -3.25
C LEU A 404 -5.77 -7.60 -1.87
N LEU A 405 -4.70 -7.82 -1.08
CA LEU A 405 -4.53 -7.16 0.22
C LEU A 405 -4.46 -5.64 0.07
N ILE A 406 -3.77 -5.13 -0.96
CA ILE A 406 -3.68 -3.70 -1.25
C ILE A 406 -5.04 -3.15 -1.69
N ILE A 407 -5.72 -3.83 -2.63
CA ILE A 407 -7.04 -3.37 -3.12
C ILE A 407 -8.03 -3.28 -1.97
N VAL A 408 -8.20 -4.38 -1.21
CA VAL A 408 -9.18 -4.42 -0.11
C VAL A 408 -8.80 -3.47 1.01
N GLY A 409 -7.53 -3.45 1.41
CA GLY A 409 -7.06 -2.58 2.49
C GLY A 409 -7.20 -1.10 2.17
N VAL A 410 -6.77 -0.67 0.99
CA VAL A 410 -6.87 0.73 0.55
C VAL A 410 -8.32 1.15 0.36
N ALA A 411 -9.16 0.27 -0.20
CA ALA A 411 -10.60 0.54 -0.33
C ALA A 411 -11.26 0.74 1.03
N LEU A 412 -10.99 -0.16 2.01
CA LEU A 412 -11.54 -0.05 3.35
C LEU A 412 -11.03 1.19 4.10
N ASP A 413 -9.74 1.50 4.03
CA ASP A 413 -9.17 2.70 4.65
C ASP A 413 -9.77 3.98 4.05
N THR A 414 -9.97 4.01 2.73
CA THR A 414 -10.59 5.14 2.04
C THR A 414 -12.07 5.29 2.44
N LEU A 415 -12.81 4.17 2.53
CA LEU A 415 -14.20 4.17 3.00
C LEU A 415 -14.30 4.66 4.45
N GLN A 416 -13.42 4.23 5.35
CA GLN A 416 -13.39 4.72 6.73
C GLN A 416 -13.12 6.21 6.82
N GLN A 417 -12.25 6.76 5.97
CA GLN A 417 -12.02 8.19 5.90
C GLN A 417 -13.26 8.95 5.41
N ILE A 418 -13.94 8.44 4.38
CA ILE A 418 -15.21 9.03 3.89
C ILE A 418 -16.27 9.02 5.00
N GLU A 419 -16.44 7.90 5.71
CA GLU A 419 -17.39 7.79 6.83
C GLU A 419 -17.05 8.74 7.98
N SER A 420 -15.76 8.89 8.32
CA SER A 420 -15.31 9.84 9.33
C SER A 420 -15.64 11.28 8.96
N HIS A 421 -15.44 11.68 7.70
CA HIS A 421 -15.84 13.01 7.20
C HIS A 421 -17.35 13.22 7.20
N LEU A 422 -18.12 12.19 6.90
CA LEU A 422 -19.59 12.24 6.97
C LEU A 422 -20.09 12.44 8.40
N MET A 423 -19.53 11.70 9.37
CA MET A 423 -19.94 11.80 10.77
C MET A 423 -19.59 13.15 11.38
N SER A 424 -18.41 13.69 11.13
CA SER A 424 -18.00 15.00 11.67
C SER A 424 -18.95 16.13 11.24
N ARG A 425 -19.47 16.09 10.02
CA ARG A 425 -20.40 17.12 9.50
C ARG A 425 -21.84 16.93 9.94
N HIS A 426 -22.26 15.71 10.26
CA HIS A 426 -23.60 15.49 10.85
C HIS A 426 -23.72 16.17 12.21
N TYR A 427 -22.64 16.19 12.99
CA TYR A 427 -22.56 16.88 14.29
C TYR A 427 -22.61 18.41 14.13
N ASP A 428 -21.92 19.00 13.16
CA ASP A 428 -21.97 20.44 12.89
C ASP A 428 -23.36 20.93 12.48
N GLY A 429 -24.12 20.11 11.74
CA GLY A 429 -25.49 20.40 11.36
C GLY A 429 -26.47 20.44 12.54
N PHE A 430 -26.22 19.67 13.59
CA PHE A 430 -26.98 19.71 14.84
C PHE A 430 -26.68 20.98 15.68
N LEU A 431 -25.43 21.42 15.70
CA LEU A 431 -25.03 22.63 16.43
C LEU A 431 -25.51 23.92 15.74
N SER A 432 -25.55 23.94 14.41
CA SER A 432 -25.98 25.13 13.65
C SER A 432 -27.50 25.38 13.69
N LYS A 433 -28.30 24.34 13.94
CA LYS A 433 -29.79 24.48 14.13
C LYS A 433 -30.20 24.74 15.57
N GLY A 434 -29.31 24.64 16.53
CA GLY A 434 -29.56 24.93 17.93
C GLY A 434 -29.40 26.42 18.24
N LYS A 435 -30.35 27.28 17.85
CA LYS A 435 -30.48 28.60 18.46
C LYS A 435 -30.78 28.40 19.95
N ILE A 436 -29.75 28.51 20.79
CA ILE A 436 -29.89 28.61 22.24
C ILE A 436 -30.65 29.92 22.51
N ARG A 437 -31.96 29.84 22.62
CA ARG A 437 -32.77 30.92 23.18
C ARG A 437 -32.39 31.04 24.66
N GLY A 438 -31.45 31.90 24.94
CA GLY A 438 -31.16 32.35 26.28
C GLY A 438 -32.42 33.02 26.86
N ARG A 439 -33.06 32.34 27.80
CA ARG A 439 -34.17 32.89 28.60
C ARG A 439 -33.57 33.93 29.52
N ARG A 440 -33.55 35.20 29.08
CA ARG A 440 -33.39 36.36 29.99
C ARG A 440 -34.55 36.29 30.99
N ARG A 441 -34.29 35.97 32.24
CA ARG A 441 -35.16 36.31 33.34
C ARG A 441 -34.75 37.70 33.81
N MET A 442 -35.71 38.61 33.79
CA MET A 442 -35.75 39.82 34.61
C MET A 442 -35.75 39.41 36.09
#